data_97818487a7192bd6cbf8be326e7de845
#
_entry.id   97818487a7192bd6cbf8be326e7de845
#
_cell.length_a   1.000
_cell.length_b   1.000
_cell.length_c   1.000
_cell.angle_alpha   90.00
_cell.angle_beta   90.00
_cell.angle_gamma   90.00
#
_symmetry.space_group_name_H-M   'P 1'
#
loop_
_entity.id
_entity.type
_entity.pdbx_description
1 polymer ?
#
loop_
_entity_poly.entity_id
_entity_poly.type
_entity_poly.pdbx_seq_one_letter_code
_entity_poly.pdbx_strand_id
1 'polypeptide(L)'
;AVELVLKQLTNPENGILKSIDEIDAVGHRMVHGGEKFACSTLLTDDVLKTVESCNDLAPLHNPPTLVGVAACRELLPTTPMVGVFDTAFHQTMPPEAYIYCLPYEYYEKYAVRRYGFHGTSHKYVSLRAAEILGKKPEDLKIVVCHLGNGSSISAVDGGKCVDTSMGLTPLEGLVMGTRSGDIDPTCIEFIAHKENLSLEQVMDIVNKKSGVLGISGVSSDFRDLDEAAKAGNSCSKNLCSEG
;
A
#
# COMPACT_ATOMS: atom_id res chain seq x y z
N ALA A 1 -6.47 12.40 17.20
CA ALA A 1 -7.38 11.74 16.23
C ALA A 1 -8.04 10.54 16.85
N VAL A 2 -7.31 9.51 17.37
CA VAL A 2 -7.88 8.28 17.95
C VAL A 2 -8.87 8.58 19.08
N GLU A 3 -8.50 9.46 20.02
CA GLU A 3 -9.40 9.89 21.11
C GLU A 3 -10.74 10.46 20.60
N LEU A 4 -10.70 11.26 19.54
CA LEU A 4 -11.90 11.82 18.93
C LEU A 4 -12.81 10.73 18.35
N VAL A 5 -12.22 9.71 17.70
CA VAL A 5 -12.97 8.56 17.17
C VAL A 5 -13.62 7.78 18.30
N LEU A 6 -12.88 7.48 19.38
CA LEU A 6 -13.44 6.77 20.55
C LEU A 6 -14.58 7.56 21.21
N LYS A 7 -14.41 8.88 21.39
CA LYS A 7 -15.48 9.75 21.88
C LYS A 7 -16.72 9.74 21.00
N GLN A 8 -16.53 9.72 19.67
CA GLN A 8 -17.66 9.64 18.74
C GLN A 8 -18.36 8.29 18.80
N LEU A 9 -17.60 7.19 18.90
CA LEU A 9 -18.16 5.85 19.02
C LEU A 9 -18.99 5.66 20.30
N THR A 10 -18.62 6.33 21.39
CA THR A 10 -19.30 6.27 22.69
C THR A 10 -20.20 7.48 22.97
N ASN A 11 -20.50 8.29 21.96
CA ASN A 11 -21.37 9.46 22.11
C ASN A 11 -22.77 9.03 22.54
N PRO A 12 -23.36 9.58 23.63
CA PRO A 12 -24.67 9.20 24.13
C PRO A 12 -25.83 9.39 23.15
N GLU A 13 -25.69 10.34 22.19
CA GLU A 13 -26.76 10.68 21.25
C GLU A 13 -26.73 9.82 19.98
N ASN A 14 -25.52 9.49 19.48
CA ASN A 14 -25.36 8.85 18.16
C ASN A 14 -24.21 7.84 18.09
N GLY A 15 -23.56 7.55 19.21
CA GLY A 15 -22.54 6.50 19.32
C GLY A 15 -23.14 5.11 19.19
N ILE A 16 -22.35 4.16 18.73
CA ILE A 16 -22.76 2.75 18.56
C ILE A 16 -22.32 1.87 19.72
N LEU A 17 -21.45 2.38 20.61
CA LEU A 17 -20.94 1.70 21.80
C LEU A 17 -21.44 2.41 23.06
N LYS A 18 -21.69 1.66 24.11
CA LYS A 18 -22.01 2.21 25.43
C LYS A 18 -20.75 2.56 26.22
N SER A 19 -19.67 1.80 26.01
CA SER A 19 -18.37 1.99 26.63
C SER A 19 -17.27 1.56 25.69
N ILE A 20 -16.07 2.12 25.85
CA ILE A 20 -14.85 1.66 25.15
C ILE A 20 -14.47 0.22 25.56
N ASP A 21 -14.95 -0.27 26.70
CA ASP A 21 -14.71 -1.64 27.16
C ASP A 21 -15.42 -2.71 26.30
N GLU A 22 -16.35 -2.29 25.44
CA GLU A 22 -16.98 -3.17 24.45
C GLU A 22 -16.07 -3.47 23.24
N ILE A 23 -14.89 -2.83 23.17
CA ILE A 23 -13.94 -3.06 22.09
C ILE A 23 -13.08 -4.29 22.43
N ASP A 24 -13.34 -5.40 21.75
CA ASP A 24 -12.64 -6.67 21.97
C ASP A 24 -11.21 -6.69 21.41
N ALA A 25 -10.95 -5.97 20.32
CA ALA A 25 -9.65 -5.91 19.67
C ALA A 25 -9.50 -4.67 18.76
N VAL A 26 -8.24 -4.29 18.48
CA VAL A 26 -7.91 -3.24 17.50
C VAL A 26 -7.05 -3.84 16.38
N GLY A 27 -7.54 -3.74 15.14
CA GLY A 27 -6.78 -4.08 13.94
C GLY A 27 -6.01 -2.86 13.40
N HIS A 28 -4.71 -3.00 13.23
CA HIS A 28 -3.85 -1.97 12.65
C HIS A 28 -3.36 -2.39 11.27
N ARG A 29 -3.63 -1.58 10.25
CA ARG A 29 -2.97 -1.73 8.95
C ARG A 29 -1.52 -1.29 9.10
N MET A 30 -0.59 -2.23 8.85
CA MET A 30 0.84 -2.01 8.83
C MET A 30 1.31 -2.04 7.38
N VAL A 31 2.03 -1.00 6.93
CA VAL A 31 2.39 -0.90 5.51
C VAL A 31 3.52 -1.85 5.16
N HIS A 32 4.59 -1.90 5.95
CA HIS A 32 5.75 -2.71 5.62
C HIS A 32 6.19 -3.57 6.80
N GLY A 33 6.17 -4.88 6.58
CA GLY A 33 6.64 -5.88 7.56
C GLY A 33 7.98 -6.52 7.20
N GLY A 34 8.65 -6.05 6.14
CA GLY A 34 9.85 -6.71 5.63
C GLY A 34 9.57 -8.16 5.28
N GLU A 35 10.56 -9.01 5.44
CA GLU A 35 10.45 -10.47 5.33
C GLU A 35 10.03 -11.13 6.67
N LYS A 36 9.78 -10.31 7.71
CA LYS A 36 9.54 -10.79 9.08
C LYS A 36 8.09 -11.23 9.32
N PHE A 37 7.14 -10.69 8.57
CA PHE A 37 5.73 -10.91 8.81
C PHE A 37 5.03 -11.44 7.56
N ALA A 38 4.68 -12.72 7.58
CA ALA A 38 3.93 -13.42 6.53
C ALA A 38 2.42 -13.56 6.85
N CYS A 39 1.98 -13.09 8.01
CA CYS A 39 0.59 -13.14 8.45
C CYS A 39 0.27 -12.02 9.46
N SER A 40 -1.01 -11.87 9.77
CA SER A 40 -1.45 -10.98 10.85
C SER A 40 -0.88 -11.44 12.19
N THR A 41 -0.39 -10.50 13.00
CA THR A 41 0.38 -10.80 14.21
C THR A 41 -0.08 -9.92 15.38
N LEU A 42 -0.16 -10.51 16.59
CA LEU A 42 -0.42 -9.74 17.80
C LEU A 42 0.74 -8.77 18.05
N LEU A 43 0.43 -7.49 18.22
CA LEU A 43 1.41 -6.43 18.42
C LEU A 43 1.94 -6.44 19.86
N THR A 44 2.91 -7.30 20.15
CA THR A 44 3.72 -7.26 21.37
C THR A 44 4.83 -6.22 21.24
N ASP A 45 5.53 -5.92 22.36
CA ASP A 45 6.65 -4.97 22.31
C ASP A 45 7.79 -5.46 21.39
N ASP A 46 8.05 -6.76 21.34
CA ASP A 46 9.07 -7.32 20.46
C ASP A 46 8.66 -7.25 18.98
N VAL A 47 7.37 -7.45 18.70
CA VAL A 47 6.83 -7.26 17.35
C VAL A 47 6.95 -5.80 16.92
N LEU A 48 6.64 -4.84 17.80
CA LEU A 48 6.78 -3.41 17.50
C LEU A 48 8.24 -3.00 17.24
N LYS A 49 9.19 -3.51 18.02
CA LYS A 49 10.63 -3.30 17.76
C LYS A 49 11.05 -3.87 16.40
N THR A 50 10.49 -5.04 16.03
CA THR A 50 10.75 -5.64 14.72
C THR A 50 10.17 -4.80 13.59
N VAL A 51 8.96 -4.25 13.76
CA VAL A 51 8.37 -3.30 12.80
C VAL A 51 9.20 -2.03 12.69
N GLU A 52 9.68 -1.49 13.83
CA GLU A 52 10.55 -0.32 13.85
C GLU A 52 11.84 -0.55 13.06
N SER A 53 12.41 -1.75 13.09
CA SER A 53 13.58 -2.13 12.28
C SER A 53 13.29 -2.12 10.75
N CYS A 54 12.05 -2.06 10.34
CA CYS A 54 11.62 -1.93 8.93
C CYS A 54 11.32 -0.47 8.53
N ASN A 55 11.58 0.52 9.39
CA ASN A 55 11.28 1.93 9.10
C ASN A 55 12.01 2.45 7.86
N ASP A 56 13.24 2.01 7.62
CA ASP A 56 14.02 2.42 6.44
C ASP A 56 13.40 1.94 5.13
N LEU A 57 12.63 0.84 5.15
CA LEU A 57 11.89 0.33 3.99
C LEU A 57 10.59 1.12 3.72
N ALA A 58 10.04 1.80 4.72
CA ALA A 58 8.81 2.59 4.59
C ALA A 58 8.84 3.84 5.51
N PRO A 59 9.78 4.78 5.31
CA PRO A 59 10.00 5.90 6.22
C PRO A 59 8.82 6.86 6.34
N LEU A 60 7.97 6.94 5.31
CA LEU A 60 6.78 7.78 5.31
C LEU A 60 5.54 7.11 5.92
N HIS A 61 5.59 5.80 6.17
CA HIS A 61 4.43 5.01 6.57
C HIS A 61 4.58 4.34 7.93
N ASN A 62 5.66 3.58 8.15
CA ASN A 62 5.84 2.82 9.39
C ASN A 62 5.92 3.72 10.65
N PRO A 63 6.72 4.81 10.70
CA PRO A 63 6.78 5.66 11.88
C PRO A 63 5.42 6.25 12.27
N PRO A 64 4.61 6.87 11.37
CA PRO A 64 3.28 7.33 11.71
C PRO A 64 2.33 6.23 12.19
N THR A 65 2.46 5.01 11.63
CA THR A 65 1.66 3.86 12.05
C THR A 65 2.00 3.44 13.48
N LEU A 66 3.29 3.38 13.83
CA LEU A 66 3.74 3.08 15.20
C LEU A 66 3.23 4.11 16.21
N VAL A 67 3.22 5.40 15.86
CA VAL A 67 2.59 6.45 16.68
C VAL A 67 1.09 6.17 16.87
N GLY A 68 0.39 5.75 15.82
CA GLY A 68 -1.02 5.36 15.92
C GLY A 68 -1.25 4.18 16.86
N VAL A 69 -0.40 3.15 16.78
CA VAL A 69 -0.45 1.99 17.70
C VAL A 69 -0.20 2.42 19.14
N ALA A 70 0.81 3.27 19.40
CA ALA A 70 1.11 3.78 20.74
C ALA A 70 -0.08 4.55 21.33
N ALA A 71 -0.71 5.42 20.54
CA ALA A 71 -1.90 6.16 20.96
C ALA A 71 -3.10 5.22 21.28
N CYS A 72 -3.30 4.15 20.50
CA CYS A 72 -4.33 3.17 20.81
C CYS A 72 -4.02 2.40 22.10
N ARG A 73 -2.76 2.02 22.33
CA ARG A 73 -2.34 1.34 23.56
C ARG A 73 -2.53 2.20 24.82
N GLU A 74 -2.31 3.50 24.71
CA GLU A 74 -2.53 4.44 25.81
C GLU A 74 -4.02 4.53 26.19
N LEU A 75 -4.89 4.58 25.18
CA LEU A 75 -6.34 4.75 25.37
C LEU A 75 -7.08 3.44 25.68
N LEU A 76 -6.51 2.31 25.24
CA LEU A 76 -7.09 0.96 25.36
C LEU A 76 -6.02 -0.03 25.87
N PRO A 77 -5.54 0.12 27.12
CA PRO A 77 -4.35 -0.57 27.62
C PRO A 77 -4.50 -2.09 27.75
N THR A 78 -5.72 -2.59 27.87
CA THR A 78 -6.03 -4.02 28.02
C THR A 78 -6.52 -4.68 26.74
N THR A 79 -6.86 -3.87 25.71
CA THR A 79 -7.41 -4.37 24.46
C THR A 79 -6.29 -4.91 23.55
N PRO A 80 -6.35 -6.16 23.10
CA PRO A 80 -5.36 -6.73 22.21
C PRO A 80 -5.33 -6.00 20.88
N MET A 81 -4.12 -5.82 20.34
CA MET A 81 -3.88 -5.13 19.07
C MET A 81 -3.22 -6.06 18.07
N VAL A 82 -3.73 -6.10 16.85
CA VAL A 82 -3.27 -6.98 15.78
C VAL A 82 -2.75 -6.14 14.61
N GLY A 83 -1.52 -6.40 14.18
CA GLY A 83 -0.94 -5.84 12.96
C GLY A 83 -1.30 -6.70 11.75
N VAL A 84 -1.82 -6.06 10.70
CA VAL A 84 -2.13 -6.67 9.41
C VAL A 84 -1.24 -6.01 8.36
N PHE A 85 -0.30 -6.76 7.81
CA PHE A 85 0.77 -6.23 6.96
C PHE A 85 0.38 -6.26 5.49
N ASP A 86 0.54 -5.13 4.80
CA ASP A 86 0.28 -5.02 3.35
C ASP A 86 1.18 -5.97 2.54
N THR A 87 2.40 -6.21 3.03
CA THR A 87 3.39 -7.06 2.36
C THR A 87 3.20 -8.57 2.62
N ALA A 88 2.40 -8.95 3.62
CA ALA A 88 2.32 -10.34 4.09
C ALA A 88 1.80 -11.32 3.02
N PHE A 89 0.78 -10.96 2.25
CA PHE A 89 0.21 -11.82 1.21
C PHE A 89 1.21 -12.12 0.09
N HIS A 90 2.13 -11.20 -0.17
CA HIS A 90 3.14 -11.29 -1.23
C HIS A 90 4.39 -12.07 -0.81
N GLN A 91 4.49 -12.54 0.44
CA GLN A 91 5.63 -13.34 0.91
C GLN A 91 5.70 -14.74 0.28
N THR A 92 4.69 -15.13 -0.48
CA THR A 92 4.67 -16.41 -1.23
C THR A 92 5.28 -16.30 -2.62
N MET A 93 5.69 -15.11 -3.06
CA MET A 93 6.39 -14.92 -4.34
C MET A 93 7.70 -15.73 -4.36
N PRO A 94 8.01 -16.40 -5.50
CA PRO A 94 9.28 -17.10 -5.65
C PRO A 94 10.44 -16.11 -5.91
N PRO A 95 11.71 -16.53 -5.70
CA PRO A 95 12.87 -15.65 -5.83
C PRO A 95 12.96 -14.91 -7.18
N GLU A 96 12.63 -15.58 -8.27
CA GLU A 96 12.62 -15.00 -9.62
C GLU A 96 11.62 -13.85 -9.80
N ALA A 97 10.60 -13.75 -8.93
CA ALA A 97 9.63 -12.67 -8.96
C ALA A 97 10.01 -11.52 -8.03
N TYR A 98 10.75 -11.78 -6.95
CA TYR A 98 11.04 -10.72 -5.98
C TYR A 98 12.48 -10.17 -6.02
N ILE A 99 13.46 -10.90 -6.56
CA ILE A 99 14.84 -10.41 -6.65
C ILE A 99 14.97 -9.42 -7.82
N TYR A 100 15.48 -8.23 -7.52
CA TYR A 100 15.85 -7.26 -8.55
C TYR A 100 17.17 -7.63 -9.22
N CYS A 101 17.31 -7.29 -10.51
CA CYS A 101 18.56 -7.46 -11.27
C CYS A 101 19.60 -6.39 -10.88
N LEU A 102 19.90 -6.30 -9.59
CA LEU A 102 20.92 -5.47 -8.97
C LEU A 102 22.03 -6.35 -8.37
N PRO A 103 23.21 -5.84 -8.00
CA PRO A 103 24.18 -6.61 -7.25
C PRO A 103 23.54 -7.27 -6.02
N TYR A 104 23.65 -8.60 -5.93
CA TYR A 104 22.93 -9.42 -4.94
C TYR A 104 23.21 -9.01 -3.50
N GLU A 105 24.38 -8.40 -3.26
CA GLU A 105 24.76 -7.85 -1.95
C GLU A 105 23.75 -6.81 -1.40
N TYR A 106 23.02 -6.09 -2.25
CA TYR A 106 22.00 -5.15 -1.78
C TYR A 106 20.77 -5.85 -1.23
N TYR A 107 20.43 -7.02 -1.75
CA TYR A 107 19.44 -7.87 -1.12
C TYR A 107 19.93 -8.39 0.23
N GLU A 108 21.16 -8.95 0.30
CA GLU A 108 21.71 -9.52 1.52
C GLU A 108 21.89 -8.49 2.65
N LYS A 109 22.36 -7.30 2.31
CA LYS A 109 22.67 -6.26 3.31
C LYS A 109 21.46 -5.42 3.73
N TYR A 110 20.58 -5.12 2.78
CA TYR A 110 19.55 -4.11 2.96
C TYR A 110 18.13 -4.61 2.64
N ALA A 111 18.00 -5.90 2.34
CA ALA A 111 16.73 -6.51 1.94
C ALA A 111 16.07 -5.80 0.75
N VAL A 112 16.87 -5.31 -0.22
CA VAL A 112 16.39 -4.66 -1.44
C VAL A 112 15.81 -5.72 -2.36
N ARG A 113 14.47 -5.81 -2.38
CA ARG A 113 13.69 -6.74 -3.18
C ARG A 113 12.29 -6.18 -3.43
N ARG A 114 11.53 -6.83 -4.33
CA ARG A 114 10.09 -6.60 -4.45
C ARG A 114 9.37 -7.16 -3.22
N TYR A 115 8.50 -6.35 -2.59
CA TYR A 115 7.63 -6.78 -1.49
C TYR A 115 6.17 -6.81 -1.90
N GLY A 116 5.73 -5.82 -2.67
CA GLY A 116 4.32 -5.63 -2.98
C GLY A 116 3.52 -5.08 -1.81
N PHE A 117 2.39 -4.45 -2.14
CA PHE A 117 1.51 -3.79 -1.18
C PHE A 117 0.06 -4.09 -1.51
N HIS A 118 -0.89 -3.53 -0.74
CA HIS A 118 -2.31 -3.84 -0.82
C HIS A 118 -2.64 -5.33 -0.60
N GLY A 119 -1.74 -6.08 0.04
CA GLY A 119 -1.85 -7.53 0.18
C GLY A 119 -3.13 -7.99 0.85
N THR A 120 -3.64 -7.22 1.82
CA THR A 120 -4.94 -7.50 2.45
C THR A 120 -6.08 -7.48 1.43
N SER A 121 -6.08 -6.47 0.52
CA SER A 121 -7.06 -6.37 -0.55
C SER A 121 -6.90 -7.50 -1.57
N HIS A 122 -5.69 -7.77 -2.03
CA HIS A 122 -5.42 -8.84 -2.99
C HIS A 122 -5.83 -10.21 -2.46
N LYS A 123 -5.51 -10.50 -1.20
CA LYS A 123 -5.93 -11.72 -0.52
C LYS A 123 -7.45 -11.82 -0.42
N TYR A 124 -8.11 -10.77 0.08
CA TYR A 124 -9.55 -10.76 0.27
C TYR A 124 -10.29 -10.95 -1.06
N VAL A 125 -9.94 -10.16 -2.08
CA VAL A 125 -10.61 -10.19 -3.39
C VAL A 125 -10.42 -11.53 -4.08
N SER A 126 -9.22 -12.13 -4.04
CA SER A 126 -8.96 -13.44 -4.63
C SER A 126 -9.78 -14.56 -3.97
N LEU A 127 -9.85 -14.56 -2.62
CA LEU A 127 -10.66 -15.54 -1.88
C LEU A 127 -12.16 -15.33 -2.13
N ARG A 128 -12.60 -14.08 -2.17
CA ARG A 128 -14.00 -13.76 -2.42
C ARG A 128 -14.43 -14.13 -3.85
N ALA A 129 -13.55 -13.95 -4.83
CA ALA A 129 -13.80 -14.39 -6.20
C ALA A 129 -13.98 -15.92 -6.27
N ALA A 130 -13.12 -16.68 -5.59
CA ALA A 130 -13.24 -18.15 -5.50
C ALA A 130 -14.58 -18.56 -4.88
N GLU A 131 -14.97 -17.93 -3.78
CA GLU A 131 -16.25 -18.18 -3.11
C GLU A 131 -17.46 -17.93 -4.03
N ILE A 132 -17.47 -16.76 -4.73
CA ILE A 132 -18.56 -16.41 -5.67
C ILE A 132 -18.64 -17.40 -6.84
N LEU A 133 -17.49 -17.89 -7.31
CA LEU A 133 -17.43 -18.90 -8.38
C LEU A 133 -17.78 -20.31 -7.89
N GLY A 134 -17.93 -20.52 -6.58
CA GLY A 134 -18.15 -21.86 -5.99
C GLY A 134 -16.96 -22.80 -6.21
N LYS A 135 -15.74 -22.27 -6.31
CA LYS A 135 -14.51 -23.04 -6.56
C LYS A 135 -13.56 -22.93 -5.38
N LYS A 136 -12.67 -23.90 -5.23
CA LYS A 136 -11.59 -23.80 -4.24
C LYS A 136 -10.51 -22.85 -4.72
N PRO A 137 -9.93 -22.02 -3.85
CA PRO A 137 -8.82 -21.11 -4.23
C PRO A 137 -7.64 -21.85 -4.88
N GLU A 138 -7.37 -23.09 -4.44
CA GLU A 138 -6.27 -23.91 -4.93
C GLU A 138 -6.41 -24.31 -6.40
N ASP A 139 -7.63 -24.29 -6.95
CA ASP A 139 -7.94 -24.66 -8.33
C ASP A 139 -7.95 -23.45 -9.29
N LEU A 140 -7.62 -22.24 -8.79
CA LEU A 140 -7.81 -21.01 -9.54
C LEU A 140 -6.49 -20.25 -9.78
N LYS A 141 -6.41 -19.66 -10.98
CA LYS A 141 -5.46 -18.60 -11.32
C LYS A 141 -6.23 -17.29 -11.47
N ILE A 142 -5.89 -16.32 -10.65
CA ILE A 142 -6.64 -15.06 -10.55
C ILE A 142 -5.68 -13.89 -10.72
N VAL A 143 -6.04 -12.91 -11.54
CA VAL A 143 -5.43 -11.59 -11.55
C VAL A 143 -6.31 -10.67 -10.72
N VAL A 144 -5.74 -10.07 -9.69
CA VAL A 144 -6.44 -9.11 -8.83
C VAL A 144 -5.97 -7.70 -9.14
N CYS A 145 -6.91 -6.83 -9.49
CA CYS A 145 -6.69 -5.42 -9.74
C CYS A 145 -7.20 -4.60 -8.54
N HIS A 146 -6.30 -3.97 -7.81
CA HIS A 146 -6.61 -2.96 -6.80
C HIS A 146 -6.39 -1.58 -7.41
N LEU A 147 -7.47 -0.91 -7.82
CA LEU A 147 -7.43 0.33 -8.61
C LEU A 147 -8.01 1.49 -7.79
N GLY A 148 -7.22 1.99 -6.83
CA GLY A 148 -7.49 3.21 -6.06
C GLY A 148 -6.57 4.35 -6.47
N ASN A 149 -6.42 5.37 -5.60
CA ASN A 149 -5.39 6.40 -5.80
C ASN A 149 -3.97 5.80 -5.79
N GLY A 150 -3.71 4.78 -4.94
CA GLY A 150 -2.65 3.80 -5.14
C GLY A 150 -3.22 2.61 -5.90
N SER A 151 -2.53 2.16 -6.95
CA SER A 151 -3.00 1.05 -7.80
C SER A 151 -1.95 -0.05 -7.88
N SER A 152 -2.41 -1.31 -7.84
CA SER A 152 -1.55 -2.47 -8.02
C SER A 152 -2.30 -3.64 -8.62
N ILE A 153 -1.56 -4.51 -9.30
CA ILE A 153 -2.06 -5.78 -9.82
C ILE A 153 -1.24 -6.90 -9.17
N SER A 154 -1.89 -8.02 -8.87
CA SER A 154 -1.20 -9.24 -8.44
C SER A 154 -1.67 -10.46 -9.21
N ALA A 155 -0.75 -11.37 -9.48
CA ALA A 155 -1.02 -12.71 -9.97
C ALA A 155 -1.13 -13.67 -8.78
N VAL A 156 -2.24 -14.39 -8.72
CA VAL A 156 -2.54 -15.35 -7.65
C VAL A 156 -2.74 -16.73 -8.28
N ASP A 157 -1.92 -17.70 -7.90
CA ASP A 157 -2.01 -19.08 -8.34
C ASP A 157 -2.24 -19.98 -7.12
N GLY A 158 -3.30 -20.77 -7.15
CA GLY A 158 -3.64 -21.67 -6.04
C GLY A 158 -3.84 -20.94 -4.69
N GLY A 159 -4.36 -19.71 -4.70
CA GLY A 159 -4.56 -18.90 -3.50
C GLY A 159 -3.30 -18.22 -2.96
N LYS A 160 -2.16 -18.33 -3.65
CA LYS A 160 -0.88 -17.72 -3.29
C LYS A 160 -0.50 -16.64 -4.28
N CYS A 161 0.02 -15.52 -3.80
CA CYS A 161 0.60 -14.50 -4.67
C CYS A 161 1.90 -15.05 -5.29
N VAL A 162 2.00 -14.99 -6.62
CA VAL A 162 3.18 -15.42 -7.36
C VAL A 162 3.91 -14.24 -8.01
N ASP A 163 3.24 -13.12 -8.21
CA ASP A 163 3.84 -11.85 -8.67
C ASP A 163 2.93 -10.67 -8.32
N THR A 164 3.51 -9.46 -8.27
CA THR A 164 2.76 -8.22 -8.05
C THR A 164 3.47 -7.02 -8.68
N SER A 165 2.72 -5.98 -9.00
CA SER A 165 3.23 -4.81 -9.71
C SER A 165 3.99 -3.81 -8.83
N MET A 166 3.65 -3.66 -7.55
CA MET A 166 4.39 -2.78 -6.64
C MET A 166 5.68 -3.45 -6.16
N GLY A 167 6.73 -2.67 -5.94
CA GLY A 167 8.08 -3.14 -5.70
C GLY A 167 8.55 -3.08 -4.26
N LEU A 168 9.77 -2.56 -4.08
CA LEU A 168 10.37 -2.24 -2.77
C LEU A 168 9.47 -1.25 -2.01
N THR A 169 8.90 -0.29 -2.74
CA THR A 169 7.97 0.73 -2.25
C THR A 169 6.68 0.70 -3.06
N PRO A 170 5.62 1.39 -2.62
CA PRO A 170 4.37 1.50 -3.39
C PRO A 170 4.47 2.45 -4.61
N LEU A 171 5.67 2.68 -5.17
CA LEU A 171 5.89 3.56 -6.32
C LEU A 171 5.91 2.79 -7.65
N GLU A 172 6.61 1.65 -7.71
CA GLU A 172 6.76 0.80 -8.90
C GLU A 172 5.41 0.25 -9.37
N GLY A 173 5.30 0.00 -10.67
CA GLY A 173 4.16 -0.68 -11.29
C GLY A 173 3.27 0.27 -12.08
N LEU A 174 1.97 0.20 -11.83
CA LEU A 174 0.96 0.97 -12.58
C LEU A 174 1.14 2.48 -12.37
N VAL A 175 0.72 3.26 -13.38
CA VAL A 175 0.44 4.69 -13.21
C VAL A 175 -0.68 4.84 -12.18
N MET A 176 -0.51 5.77 -11.24
CA MET A 176 -1.45 5.95 -10.11
C MET A 176 -1.99 7.38 -10.08
N GLY A 177 -2.78 7.73 -9.09
CA GLY A 177 -3.33 9.08 -8.97
C GLY A 177 -2.25 10.17 -8.97
N THR A 178 -1.21 10.00 -8.13
CA THR A 178 -0.11 10.97 -7.96
C THR A 178 1.28 10.36 -8.12
N ARG A 179 1.41 9.04 -8.19
CA ARG A 179 2.68 8.32 -8.36
C ARG A 179 2.89 7.96 -9.82
N SER A 180 4.14 8.05 -10.27
CA SER A 180 4.49 7.79 -11.66
C SER A 180 4.22 6.35 -12.10
N GLY A 181 4.34 5.37 -11.20
CA GLY A 181 4.52 3.98 -11.60
C GLY A 181 5.91 3.78 -12.25
N ASP A 182 6.00 2.79 -13.13
CA ASP A 182 7.24 2.45 -13.82
C ASP A 182 7.75 3.60 -14.70
N ILE A 183 8.99 3.97 -14.48
CA ILE A 183 9.74 4.91 -15.33
C ILE A 183 11.18 4.39 -15.49
N ASP A 184 11.87 4.83 -16.54
CA ASP A 184 13.31 4.63 -16.62
C ASP A 184 14.00 5.36 -15.45
N PRO A 185 14.80 4.66 -14.60
CA PRO A 185 15.50 5.27 -13.48
C PRO A 185 16.35 6.48 -13.86
N THR A 186 16.87 6.53 -15.09
CA THR A 186 17.65 7.65 -15.62
C THR A 186 16.84 8.96 -15.69
N CYS A 187 15.51 8.88 -15.76
CA CYS A 187 14.66 10.07 -15.69
C CYS A 187 14.85 10.84 -14.38
N ILE A 188 15.11 10.13 -13.26
CA ILE A 188 15.34 10.75 -11.95
C ILE A 188 16.60 11.62 -11.99
N GLU A 189 17.70 11.05 -12.47
CA GLU A 189 18.97 11.77 -12.64
C GLU A 189 18.85 12.93 -13.64
N PHE A 190 18.22 12.70 -14.78
CA PHE A 190 18.03 13.70 -15.82
C PHE A 190 17.26 14.92 -15.30
N ILE A 191 16.13 14.71 -14.62
CA ILE A 191 15.31 15.79 -14.04
C ILE A 191 16.10 16.53 -12.95
N ALA A 192 16.78 15.79 -12.05
CA ALA A 192 17.59 16.36 -10.99
C ALA A 192 18.61 17.37 -11.57
N HIS A 193 19.35 16.98 -12.62
CA HIS A 193 20.35 17.83 -13.25
C HIS A 193 19.72 19.00 -14.02
N LYS A 194 18.61 18.78 -14.76
CA LYS A 194 17.99 19.85 -15.56
C LYS A 194 17.35 20.93 -14.72
N GLU A 195 16.73 20.55 -13.62
CA GLU A 195 15.99 21.46 -12.72
C GLU A 195 16.80 21.86 -11.49
N ASN A 196 18.05 21.40 -11.36
CA ASN A 196 18.93 21.60 -10.20
C ASN A 196 18.24 21.22 -8.87
N LEU A 197 17.64 20.02 -8.87
CA LEU A 197 16.91 19.47 -7.72
C LEU A 197 17.74 18.41 -6.99
N SER A 198 17.51 18.28 -5.67
CA SER A 198 18.04 17.14 -4.92
C SER A 198 17.29 15.84 -5.27
N LEU A 199 17.91 14.69 -4.96
CA LEU A 199 17.26 13.40 -5.12
C LEU A 199 15.90 13.34 -4.40
N GLU A 200 15.83 13.86 -3.17
CA GLU A 200 14.59 13.91 -2.37
C GLU A 200 13.49 14.72 -3.06
N GLN A 201 13.85 15.85 -3.69
CA GLN A 201 12.91 16.68 -4.42
C GLN A 201 12.36 15.97 -5.66
N VAL A 202 13.21 15.23 -6.40
CA VAL A 202 12.74 14.43 -7.53
C VAL A 202 11.89 13.24 -7.06
N MET A 203 12.28 12.59 -5.96
CA MET A 203 11.45 11.52 -5.37
C MET A 203 10.09 12.05 -4.87
N ASP A 204 10.00 13.30 -4.41
CA ASP A 204 8.72 13.95 -4.10
C ASP A 204 7.86 14.15 -5.36
N ILE A 205 8.48 14.53 -6.48
CA ILE A 205 7.78 14.69 -7.77
C ILE A 205 7.18 13.35 -8.21
N VAL A 206 7.97 12.27 -8.27
CA VAL A 206 7.48 10.97 -8.76
C VAL A 206 6.46 10.32 -7.82
N ASN A 207 6.44 10.67 -6.53
CA ASN A 207 5.50 10.15 -5.56
C ASN A 207 4.21 10.97 -5.42
N LYS A 208 4.26 12.31 -5.59
CA LYS A 208 3.15 13.19 -5.22
C LYS A 208 2.65 14.11 -6.33
N LYS A 209 3.43 14.31 -7.40
CA LYS A 209 3.14 15.28 -8.45
C LYS A 209 3.09 14.67 -9.86
N SER A 210 3.16 13.36 -9.94
CA SER A 210 3.15 12.55 -11.15
C SER A 210 1.82 11.82 -11.34
N GLY A 211 1.83 10.70 -12.01
CA GLY A 211 0.64 9.92 -12.27
C GLY A 211 -0.37 10.65 -13.14
N VAL A 212 -1.65 10.31 -12.99
CA VAL A 212 -2.70 10.97 -13.78
C VAL A 212 -2.84 12.45 -13.44
N LEU A 213 -2.55 12.85 -12.18
CA LEU A 213 -2.45 14.26 -11.80
C LEU A 213 -1.39 14.99 -12.61
N GLY A 214 -0.18 14.43 -12.67
CA GLY A 214 0.94 15.05 -13.39
C GLY A 214 0.71 15.15 -14.89
N ILE A 215 0.10 14.13 -15.50
CA ILE A 215 -0.19 14.11 -16.94
C ILE A 215 -1.36 15.05 -17.28
N SER A 216 -2.44 15.02 -16.48
CA SER A 216 -3.63 15.84 -16.75
C SER A 216 -3.46 17.30 -16.37
N GLY A 217 -2.69 17.58 -15.32
CA GLY A 217 -2.64 18.90 -14.69
C GLY A 217 -3.96 19.32 -14.02
N VAL A 218 -4.90 18.38 -13.83
CA VAL A 218 -6.26 18.66 -13.34
C VAL A 218 -6.50 18.02 -11.98
N SER A 219 -6.48 16.66 -11.92
CA SER A 219 -6.85 15.91 -10.73
C SER A 219 -6.18 14.52 -10.72
N SER A 220 -6.11 13.91 -9.55
CA SER A 220 -5.77 12.51 -9.37
C SER A 220 -7.00 11.59 -9.40
N ASP A 221 -8.20 12.14 -9.46
CA ASP A 221 -9.47 11.41 -9.50
C ASP A 221 -9.99 11.28 -10.94
N PHE A 222 -10.21 10.06 -11.39
CA PHE A 222 -10.73 9.79 -12.75
C PHE A 222 -12.10 10.38 -12.99
N ARG A 223 -12.94 10.63 -11.98
CA ARG A 223 -14.24 11.30 -12.13
C ARG A 223 -14.06 12.74 -12.58
N ASP A 224 -13.13 13.46 -11.95
CA ASP A 224 -12.81 14.84 -12.33
C ASP A 224 -12.17 14.89 -13.73
N LEU A 225 -11.37 13.88 -14.08
CA LEU A 225 -10.75 13.78 -15.41
C LEU A 225 -11.81 13.53 -16.50
N ASP A 226 -12.80 12.70 -16.24
CA ASP A 226 -13.90 12.45 -17.16
C ASP A 226 -14.73 13.74 -17.41
N GLU A 227 -15.02 14.50 -16.36
CA GLU A 227 -15.68 15.80 -16.48
C GLU A 227 -14.83 16.80 -17.27
N ALA A 228 -13.53 16.89 -16.98
CA ALA A 228 -12.63 17.77 -17.70
C ALA A 228 -12.47 17.36 -19.18
N ALA A 229 -12.45 16.05 -19.48
CA ALA A 229 -12.43 15.55 -20.85
C ALA A 229 -13.67 15.93 -21.62
N LYS A 230 -14.86 15.79 -21.01
CA LYS A 230 -16.13 16.26 -21.59
C LYS A 230 -16.17 17.76 -21.82
N ALA A 231 -15.51 18.53 -20.95
CA ALA A 231 -15.35 19.98 -21.10
C ALA A 231 -14.30 20.42 -22.16
N GLY A 232 -13.59 19.45 -22.78
CA GLY A 232 -12.64 19.70 -23.86
C GLY A 232 -11.16 19.73 -23.45
N ASN A 233 -10.81 19.34 -22.23
CA ASN A 233 -9.42 19.21 -21.80
C ASN A 233 -8.75 18.06 -22.56
N SER A 234 -7.75 18.36 -23.39
CA SER A 234 -7.08 17.38 -24.26
C SER A 234 -6.26 16.35 -23.48
N CYS A 235 -5.57 16.75 -22.41
CA CYS A 235 -4.78 15.83 -21.60
C CYS A 235 -5.68 14.85 -20.86
N SER A 236 -6.78 15.32 -20.24
CA SER A 236 -7.78 14.46 -19.61
C SER A 236 -8.45 13.54 -20.62
N LYS A 237 -8.71 14.03 -21.83
CA LYS A 237 -9.29 13.24 -22.92
C LYS A 237 -8.39 12.06 -23.32
N ASN A 238 -7.06 12.27 -23.39
CA ASN A 238 -6.10 11.20 -23.70
C ASN A 238 -5.99 10.15 -22.59
N LEU A 239 -6.27 10.52 -21.33
CA LEU A 239 -6.28 9.61 -20.19
C LEU A 239 -7.60 8.84 -20.05
N CYS A 240 -8.70 9.42 -20.50
CA CYS A 240 -10.05 8.84 -20.39
C CYS A 240 -10.55 8.21 -21.68
N SER A 241 -9.87 8.44 -22.83
CA SER A 241 -10.30 7.88 -24.10
C SER A 241 -9.86 6.44 -24.24
N GLU A 242 -10.83 5.58 -24.43
CA GLU A 242 -10.77 4.21 -24.96
C GLU A 242 -10.47 3.12 -23.93
N GLY A 243 -11.42 2.87 -23.04
CA GLY A 243 -11.74 1.53 -22.55
C GLY A 243 -12.86 0.94 -23.42
#